data_c9f12f2138eed5fa73a45c1d2f2c008f
#
_entry.id   c9f12f2138eed5fa73a45c1d2f2c008f
#
_cell.length_a   1.000
_cell.length_b   1.000
_cell.length_c   1.000
_cell.angle_alpha   90.00
_cell.angle_beta   90.00
_cell.angle_gamma   90.00
#
_symmetry.space_group_name_H-M   'P 1'
#
loop_
_entity.id
_entity.type
_entity.pdbx_description
1 polymer ?
#
loop_
_entity_poly.entity_id
_entity_poly.type
_entity_poly.pdbx_seq_one_letter_code
_entity_poly.pdbx_strand_id
1 'polypeptide(L)'
;MPVLQSPLLSALEWLKHGFGIRSSDGWIPDYTSLKQIHSSKVVLADGRRGTLEEGDALVTGEAGNWIGVRTADCVPILIADPEHRVVAAVHAGWRGTVASIVTRAVDKLTLEYRSDPGRLLVAIGPAIGPCCFEVGPEVACQFDSTARTIDLVKANWQRLLDAGVRPDHIHAMRLCTVCSGPGQFHSFRRDKEQSGRMVSAVCIEFGDEKSAGR
;
A
#
# COMPACT_ATOMS: atom_id res chain seq x y z
N MET A 1 16.13 10.94 3.97
CA MET A 1 16.50 9.54 3.64
C MET A 1 15.82 9.15 2.34
N PRO A 2 16.46 8.37 1.46
CA PRO A 2 15.88 8.03 0.17
C PRO A 2 14.66 7.11 0.36
N VAL A 3 13.56 7.46 -0.30
CA VAL A 3 12.37 6.61 -0.45
C VAL A 3 11.98 6.61 -1.91
N LEU A 4 11.30 5.56 -2.35
CA LEU A 4 10.76 5.51 -3.70
C LEU A 4 9.40 6.22 -3.72
N GLN A 5 9.15 6.96 -4.78
CA GLN A 5 7.89 7.67 -4.98
C GLN A 5 7.24 7.28 -6.30
N SER A 6 5.92 7.33 -6.34
CA SER A 6 5.15 7.16 -7.57
C SER A 6 4.98 8.50 -8.26
N PRO A 7 5.36 8.65 -9.54
CA PRO A 7 5.09 9.88 -10.29
C PRO A 7 3.62 10.28 -10.27
N LEU A 8 2.73 9.28 -10.29
CA LEU A 8 1.28 9.49 -10.29
C LEU A 8 0.80 10.17 -9.01
N LEU A 9 1.27 9.72 -7.84
CA LEU A 9 0.91 10.34 -6.55
C LEU A 9 1.71 11.62 -6.28
N SER A 10 2.94 11.74 -6.80
CA SER A 10 3.76 12.96 -6.67
C SER A 10 3.20 14.15 -7.43
N ALA A 11 2.28 13.92 -8.39
CA ALA A 11 1.57 14.99 -9.08
C ALA A 11 0.53 15.70 -8.19
N LEU A 12 0.18 15.14 -7.04
CA LEU A 12 -0.76 15.72 -6.08
C LEU A 12 0.00 16.58 -5.06
N GLU A 13 -0.04 17.90 -5.20
CA GLU A 13 0.69 18.85 -4.36
C GLU A 13 0.32 18.77 -2.86
N TRP A 14 -0.90 18.31 -2.56
CA TRP A 14 -1.42 18.16 -1.20
C TRP A 14 -1.07 16.85 -0.54
N LEU A 15 -0.31 15.98 -1.21
CA LEU A 15 -0.04 14.62 -0.75
C LEU A 15 1.45 14.36 -0.61
N LYS A 16 1.85 13.81 0.51
CA LYS A 16 3.17 13.18 0.70
C LYS A 16 3.06 11.68 0.78
N HIS A 17 3.98 10.99 0.14
CA HIS A 17 4.02 9.52 0.18
C HIS A 17 5.44 9.01 -0.04
N GLY A 18 5.64 7.74 0.30
CA GLY A 18 6.88 7.05 0.00
C GLY A 18 6.79 5.56 0.28
N PHE A 19 7.58 4.82 -0.46
CA PHE A 19 7.86 3.41 -0.24
C PHE A 19 9.30 3.30 0.27
N GLY A 20 9.45 2.88 1.51
CA GLY A 20 10.75 2.70 2.13
C GLY A 20 11.61 1.65 1.42
N ILE A 21 12.91 1.83 1.48
CA ILE A 21 13.92 0.86 1.11
C ILE A 21 14.72 0.45 2.36
N ARG A 22 15.64 -0.48 2.27
CA ARG A 22 16.41 -0.97 3.42
C ARG A 22 17.16 0.15 4.16
N SER A 23 17.67 1.14 3.45
CA SER A 23 18.37 2.30 4.03
C SER A 23 17.46 3.45 4.48
N SER A 24 16.14 3.26 4.42
CA SER A 24 15.15 4.28 4.81
C SER A 24 14.64 4.08 6.23
N ASP A 25 15.30 3.30 7.08
CA ASP A 25 14.84 3.08 8.45
C ASP A 25 14.63 4.42 9.17
N GLY A 26 13.41 4.62 9.71
CA GLY A 26 13.04 5.85 10.40
C GLY A 26 12.79 7.07 9.49
N TRP A 27 12.56 6.89 8.17
CA TRP A 27 12.22 8.01 7.27
C TRP A 27 10.92 8.72 7.66
N ILE A 28 10.02 8.01 8.36
CA ILE A 28 8.88 8.56 9.07
C ILE A 28 9.04 8.21 10.54
N PRO A 29 9.25 9.18 11.42
CA PRO A 29 9.45 8.90 12.85
C PRO A 29 8.14 8.52 13.55
N ASP A 30 7.00 9.05 13.09
CA ASP A 30 5.69 8.80 13.68
C ASP A 30 4.63 8.63 12.58
N TYR A 31 3.87 7.54 12.65
CA TYR A 31 2.77 7.25 11.74
C TYR A 31 1.76 6.30 12.38
N THR A 32 0.51 6.43 11.98
CA THR A 32 -0.56 5.52 12.37
C THR A 32 -0.43 4.21 11.62
N SER A 33 -0.42 3.11 12.34
CA SER A 33 -0.22 1.75 11.82
C SER A 33 -1.23 0.77 12.40
N LEU A 34 -1.14 -0.48 11.97
CA LEU A 34 -1.97 -1.59 12.46
C LEU A 34 -1.09 -2.73 12.97
N LYS A 35 -1.67 -3.56 13.83
CA LYS A 35 -1.18 -4.91 14.05
C LYS A 35 -1.58 -5.76 12.83
N GLN A 36 -0.69 -5.82 11.84
CA GLN A 36 -0.91 -6.54 10.58
C GLN A 36 -0.97 -8.05 10.82
N ILE A 37 -2.04 -8.69 10.38
CA ILE A 37 -2.33 -10.12 10.59
C ILE A 37 -2.60 -10.87 9.29
N HIS A 38 -2.30 -10.26 8.14
CA HIS A 38 -2.56 -10.79 6.80
C HIS A 38 -4.06 -11.04 6.52
N SER A 39 -4.91 -10.20 7.08
CA SER A 39 -6.36 -10.22 6.90
C SER A 39 -6.83 -9.40 5.70
N SER A 40 -8.15 -9.21 5.60
CA SER A 40 -8.79 -8.25 4.69
C SER A 40 -9.50 -7.12 5.45
N LYS A 41 -9.14 -6.89 6.71
CA LYS A 41 -9.75 -5.84 7.54
C LYS A 41 -9.17 -4.48 7.20
N VAL A 42 -10.06 -3.52 6.93
CA VAL A 42 -9.75 -2.11 6.67
C VAL A 42 -10.21 -1.28 7.87
N VAL A 43 -9.35 -0.42 8.38
CA VAL A 43 -9.58 0.39 9.59
C VAL A 43 -9.59 1.87 9.24
N LEU A 44 -10.57 2.61 9.76
CA LEU A 44 -10.61 4.07 9.68
C LEU A 44 -9.68 4.66 10.75
N ALA A 45 -8.81 5.57 10.33
CA ALA A 45 -7.78 6.15 11.19
C ALA A 45 -8.04 7.60 11.60
N ASP A 46 -9.18 8.18 11.22
CA ASP A 46 -9.53 9.56 11.57
C ASP A 46 -9.57 9.76 13.10
N GLY A 47 -8.93 10.82 13.58
CA GLY A 47 -8.81 11.11 15.00
C GLY A 47 -7.92 10.15 15.80
N ARG A 48 -7.22 9.23 15.14
CA ARG A 48 -6.48 8.12 15.78
C ARG A 48 -5.01 8.16 15.40
N ARG A 49 -4.13 7.80 16.35
CA ARG A 49 -2.67 7.80 16.19
C ARG A 49 -2.03 6.55 16.79
N GLY A 50 -0.81 6.26 16.37
CA GLY A 50 -0.02 5.14 16.85
C GLY A 50 -0.43 3.80 16.25
N THR A 51 -0.13 2.71 16.93
CA THR A 51 -0.55 1.37 16.48
C THR A 51 -1.96 1.07 16.97
N LEU A 52 -2.87 0.94 16.02
CA LEU A 52 -4.28 0.65 16.28
C LEU A 52 -4.53 -0.86 16.44
N GLU A 53 -5.79 -1.28 16.27
CA GLU A 53 -6.19 -2.69 16.33
C GLU A 53 -5.60 -3.55 15.21
N GLU A 54 -5.98 -4.83 15.21
CA GLU A 54 -5.66 -5.76 14.11
C GLU A 54 -6.33 -5.35 12.80
N GLY A 55 -5.57 -5.44 11.71
CA GLY A 55 -6.02 -5.13 10.35
C GLY A 55 -4.85 -4.99 9.40
N ASP A 56 -5.13 -4.82 8.12
CA ASP A 56 -4.10 -4.79 7.08
C ASP A 56 -4.27 -3.63 6.07
N ALA A 57 -5.25 -2.77 6.29
CA ALA A 57 -5.38 -1.53 5.54
C ALA A 57 -5.92 -0.39 6.43
N LEU A 58 -5.41 0.80 6.20
CA LEU A 58 -5.82 2.06 6.86
C LEU A 58 -6.39 3.01 5.83
N VAL A 59 -7.40 3.78 6.24
CA VAL A 59 -8.02 4.85 5.44
C VAL A 59 -8.14 6.09 6.32
N THR A 60 -7.84 7.28 5.79
CA THR A 60 -8.04 8.55 6.49
C THR A 60 -8.32 9.71 5.53
N GLY A 61 -9.16 10.65 5.97
CA GLY A 61 -9.33 11.98 5.38
C GLY A 61 -8.67 13.10 6.21
N GLU A 62 -7.93 12.72 7.26
CA GLU A 62 -7.36 13.70 8.19
C GLU A 62 -5.98 14.19 7.73
N ALA A 63 -5.86 15.50 7.53
CA ALA A 63 -4.58 16.13 7.21
C ALA A 63 -3.58 15.99 8.38
N GLY A 64 -2.30 15.85 8.05
CA GLY A 64 -1.21 15.67 9.02
C GLY A 64 -1.16 14.29 9.67
N ASN A 65 -2.08 13.38 9.34
CA ASN A 65 -2.03 12.01 9.81
C ASN A 65 -1.30 11.12 8.80
N TRP A 66 -0.06 10.80 9.06
CA TRP A 66 0.64 9.77 8.31
C TRP A 66 0.04 8.39 8.63
N ILE A 67 -0.44 7.69 7.62
CA ILE A 67 -0.84 6.29 7.73
C ILE A 67 0.13 5.42 6.95
N GLY A 68 0.47 4.25 7.48
CA GLY A 68 1.48 3.41 6.85
C GLY A 68 1.35 1.93 7.15
N VAL A 69 1.94 1.13 6.27
CA VAL A 69 2.05 -0.32 6.38
C VAL A 69 3.50 -0.76 6.33
N ARG A 70 3.79 -1.90 6.95
CA ARG A 70 5.12 -2.51 7.03
C ARG A 70 5.16 -3.75 6.17
N THR A 71 6.17 -3.84 5.30
CA THR A 71 6.33 -4.97 4.38
C THR A 71 7.77 -5.49 4.35
N ALA A 72 7.90 -6.78 4.08
CA ALA A 72 9.07 -7.46 3.56
C ALA A 72 8.51 -8.59 2.70
N ASP A 73 8.44 -8.37 1.38
CA ASP A 73 7.86 -9.20 0.32
C ASP A 73 6.36 -8.98 0.01
N CYS A 74 5.50 -8.77 1.01
CA CYS A 74 4.08 -8.45 0.75
C CYS A 74 3.94 -7.14 -0.04
N VAL A 75 2.87 -6.99 -0.80
CA VAL A 75 2.61 -5.84 -1.67
C VAL A 75 2.11 -4.65 -0.84
N PRO A 76 2.85 -3.53 -0.77
CA PRO A 76 2.33 -2.28 -0.24
C PRO A 76 1.59 -1.53 -1.35
N ILE A 77 0.38 -1.04 -1.05
CA ILE A 77 -0.41 -0.25 -1.99
C ILE A 77 -0.85 1.03 -1.30
N LEU A 78 -0.61 2.17 -1.96
CA LEU A 78 -1.07 3.48 -1.53
C LEU A 78 -2.12 3.98 -2.51
N ILE A 79 -3.24 4.48 -1.97
CA ILE A 79 -4.39 4.97 -2.74
C ILE A 79 -4.65 6.42 -2.33
N ALA A 80 -4.97 7.27 -3.29
CA ALA A 80 -5.40 8.64 -3.06
C ALA A 80 -6.64 8.97 -3.89
N ASP A 81 -7.59 9.66 -3.27
CA ASP A 81 -8.71 10.31 -3.94
C ASP A 81 -8.40 11.80 -4.08
N PRO A 82 -8.17 12.31 -5.30
CA PRO A 82 -7.87 13.72 -5.49
C PRO A 82 -9.07 14.65 -5.29
N GLU A 83 -10.29 14.12 -5.37
CA GLU A 83 -11.51 14.93 -5.21
C GLU A 83 -11.83 15.21 -3.74
N HIS A 84 -11.80 14.15 -2.90
CA HIS A 84 -12.17 14.26 -1.48
C HIS A 84 -10.96 14.41 -0.56
N ARG A 85 -9.71 14.35 -1.11
CA ARG A 85 -8.46 14.38 -0.36
C ARG A 85 -8.44 13.34 0.76
N VAL A 86 -8.70 12.09 0.41
CA VAL A 86 -8.62 10.96 1.30
C VAL A 86 -7.59 9.96 0.79
N VAL A 87 -6.99 9.21 1.70
CA VAL A 87 -5.89 8.30 1.38
C VAL A 87 -6.06 6.95 2.05
N ALA A 88 -5.46 5.91 1.45
CA ALA A 88 -5.36 4.60 2.05
C ALA A 88 -3.94 4.03 1.94
N ALA A 89 -3.55 3.24 2.94
CA ALA A 89 -2.33 2.42 2.94
C ALA A 89 -2.72 0.96 3.17
N VAL A 90 -2.35 0.07 2.25
CA VAL A 90 -2.79 -1.34 2.22
C VAL A 90 -1.59 -2.27 2.25
N HIS A 91 -1.61 -3.25 3.15
CA HIS A 91 -0.71 -4.39 3.21
C HIS A 91 -1.38 -5.60 2.55
N ALA A 92 -0.97 -5.96 1.35
CA ALA A 92 -1.53 -7.08 0.60
C ALA A 92 -0.53 -8.25 0.52
N GLY A 93 -0.46 -9.06 1.58
CA GLY A 93 0.15 -10.38 1.52
C GLY A 93 -0.73 -11.33 0.69
N TRP A 94 -0.26 -12.56 0.40
CA TRP A 94 -1.03 -13.49 -0.44
C TRP A 94 -2.44 -13.78 0.14
N ARG A 95 -2.58 -13.94 1.48
CA ARG A 95 -3.89 -14.15 2.12
C ARG A 95 -4.80 -12.93 1.96
N GLY A 96 -4.28 -11.74 2.22
CA GLY A 96 -5.03 -10.50 2.03
C GLY A 96 -5.40 -10.27 0.56
N THR A 97 -4.51 -10.64 -0.38
CA THR A 97 -4.79 -10.59 -1.82
C THR A 97 -5.94 -11.55 -2.18
N VAL A 98 -5.90 -12.80 -1.74
CA VAL A 98 -7.00 -13.77 -1.96
C VAL A 98 -8.31 -13.23 -1.39
N ALA A 99 -8.28 -12.69 -0.17
CA ALA A 99 -9.44 -12.09 0.51
C ALA A 99 -9.82 -10.69 0.00
N SER A 100 -9.21 -10.23 -1.12
CA SER A 100 -9.51 -8.97 -1.81
C SER A 100 -9.36 -7.73 -0.94
N ILE A 101 -8.29 -7.64 -0.14
CA ILE A 101 -8.02 -6.51 0.78
C ILE A 101 -8.03 -5.16 0.04
N VAL A 102 -7.47 -5.10 -1.17
CA VAL A 102 -7.40 -3.86 -1.95
C VAL A 102 -8.79 -3.41 -2.42
N THR A 103 -9.66 -4.33 -2.85
CA THR A 103 -11.06 -4.04 -3.18
C THR A 103 -11.79 -3.50 -1.96
N ARG A 104 -11.61 -4.13 -0.79
CA ARG A 104 -12.21 -3.65 0.47
C ARG A 104 -11.73 -2.27 0.88
N ALA A 105 -10.48 -1.91 0.55
CA ALA A 105 -9.98 -0.55 0.77
C ALA A 105 -10.67 0.46 -0.16
N VAL A 106 -10.89 0.11 -1.44
CA VAL A 106 -11.67 0.93 -2.39
C VAL A 106 -13.11 1.07 -1.92
N ASP A 107 -13.75 -0.04 -1.52
CA ASP A 107 -15.12 -0.02 -0.98
C ASP A 107 -15.22 0.88 0.26
N LYS A 108 -14.22 0.83 1.15
CA LYS A 108 -14.20 1.67 2.36
C LYS A 108 -14.09 3.15 2.00
N LEU A 109 -13.25 3.53 1.02
CA LEU A 109 -13.17 4.89 0.51
C LEU A 109 -14.51 5.35 -0.08
N THR A 110 -15.17 4.49 -0.86
CA THR A 110 -16.47 4.79 -1.45
C THR A 110 -17.56 4.97 -0.37
N LEU A 111 -17.58 4.09 0.63
CA LEU A 111 -18.62 4.11 1.68
C LEU A 111 -18.46 5.29 2.64
N GLU A 112 -17.25 5.57 3.10
CA GLU A 112 -16.99 6.60 4.13
C GLU A 112 -16.86 8.00 3.53
N TYR A 113 -16.29 8.12 2.32
CA TYR A 113 -15.96 9.42 1.74
C TYR A 113 -16.62 9.68 0.38
N ARG A 114 -17.45 8.74 -0.10
CA ARG A 114 -18.14 8.83 -1.42
C ARG A 114 -17.17 8.91 -2.60
N SER A 115 -15.97 8.36 -2.43
CA SER A 115 -14.97 8.29 -3.49
C SER A 115 -15.49 7.53 -4.71
N ASP A 116 -15.24 8.08 -5.90
CA ASP A 116 -15.47 7.38 -7.17
C ASP A 116 -14.23 6.52 -7.49
N PRO A 117 -14.36 5.17 -7.55
CA PRO A 117 -13.23 4.30 -7.90
C PRO A 117 -12.52 4.70 -9.19
N GLY A 118 -13.26 5.20 -10.20
CA GLY A 118 -12.70 5.64 -11.47
C GLY A 118 -11.79 6.87 -11.36
N ARG A 119 -11.81 7.59 -10.23
CA ARG A 119 -10.97 8.77 -9.97
C ARG A 119 -9.80 8.51 -9.04
N LEU A 120 -9.78 7.36 -8.37
CA LEU A 120 -8.70 6.99 -7.46
C LEU A 120 -7.37 6.88 -8.20
N LEU A 121 -6.30 7.37 -7.58
CA LEU A 121 -4.92 7.19 -8.01
C LEU A 121 -4.24 6.17 -7.11
N VAL A 122 -3.61 5.17 -7.70
CA VAL A 122 -3.05 4.03 -6.97
C VAL A 122 -1.57 3.84 -7.30
N ALA A 123 -0.76 3.66 -6.27
CA ALA A 123 0.63 3.26 -6.41
C ALA A 123 0.87 1.91 -5.73
N ILE A 124 1.43 0.96 -6.46
CA ILE A 124 1.85 -0.35 -5.97
C ILE A 124 3.38 -0.32 -5.84
N GLY A 125 3.87 -0.47 -4.62
CA GLY A 125 5.29 -0.41 -4.30
C GLY A 125 6.04 -1.73 -4.53
N PRO A 126 7.34 -1.77 -4.13
CA PRO A 126 8.17 -2.96 -4.23
C PRO A 126 7.60 -4.14 -3.44
N ALA A 127 7.58 -5.31 -4.06
CA ALA A 127 7.07 -6.56 -3.48
C ALA A 127 7.85 -7.75 -4.04
N ILE A 128 7.64 -8.94 -3.49
CA ILE A 128 8.19 -10.15 -4.09
C ILE A 128 7.57 -10.38 -5.47
N GLY A 129 8.40 -10.45 -6.49
CA GLY A 129 7.95 -10.69 -7.86
C GLY A 129 7.73 -12.19 -8.16
N PRO A 130 7.06 -12.51 -9.29
CA PRO A 130 6.84 -13.89 -9.72
C PRO A 130 8.15 -14.65 -9.97
N CYS A 131 9.25 -13.94 -10.22
CA CYS A 131 10.60 -14.51 -10.34
C CYS A 131 11.10 -15.20 -9.07
N CYS A 132 10.53 -14.85 -7.89
CA CYS A 132 11.00 -15.31 -6.58
C CYS A 132 9.87 -15.83 -5.68
N PHE A 133 8.61 -15.59 -6.02
CA PHE A 133 7.46 -16.02 -5.22
C PHE A 133 6.97 -17.41 -5.67
N GLU A 134 7.81 -18.41 -5.40
CA GLU A 134 7.41 -19.80 -5.52
C GLU A 134 6.45 -20.18 -4.38
N VAL A 135 5.42 -20.94 -4.71
CA VAL A 135 4.36 -21.37 -3.80
C VAL A 135 4.03 -22.86 -4.00
N GLY A 136 3.49 -23.47 -2.96
CA GLY A 136 2.91 -24.82 -3.08
C GLY A 136 1.53 -24.80 -3.75
N PRO A 137 1.03 -26.00 -4.14
CA PRO A 137 -0.29 -26.13 -4.78
C PRO A 137 -1.43 -25.54 -3.95
N GLU A 138 -1.33 -25.60 -2.62
CA GLU A 138 -2.31 -25.10 -1.65
C GLU A 138 -2.47 -23.57 -1.71
N VAL A 139 -1.42 -22.85 -2.11
CA VAL A 139 -1.47 -21.39 -2.32
C VAL A 139 -1.85 -21.10 -3.78
N ALA A 140 -1.29 -21.82 -4.74
CA ALA A 140 -1.56 -21.62 -6.15
C ALA A 140 -3.06 -21.77 -6.49
N CYS A 141 -3.74 -22.78 -5.93
CA CYS A 141 -5.17 -22.99 -6.15
C CYS A 141 -6.05 -21.83 -5.64
N GLN A 142 -5.59 -21.04 -4.65
CA GLN A 142 -6.31 -19.85 -4.19
C GLN A 142 -6.31 -18.71 -5.22
N PHE A 143 -5.47 -18.80 -6.24
CA PHE A 143 -5.39 -17.87 -7.37
C PHE A 143 -5.90 -18.50 -8.68
N ASP A 144 -6.67 -19.58 -8.60
CA ASP A 144 -7.14 -20.37 -9.77
C ASP A 144 -5.98 -20.75 -10.70
N SER A 145 -4.82 -21.04 -10.11
CA SER A 145 -3.58 -21.31 -10.83
C SER A 145 -2.98 -22.66 -10.48
N THR A 146 -2.38 -23.31 -11.46
CA THR A 146 -1.51 -24.48 -11.30
C THR A 146 -0.02 -24.12 -11.40
N ALA A 147 0.29 -22.84 -11.60
CA ALA A 147 1.66 -22.36 -11.72
C ALA A 147 2.40 -22.48 -10.38
N ARG A 148 3.70 -22.73 -10.45
CA ARG A 148 4.58 -22.78 -9.26
C ARG A 148 4.91 -21.39 -8.71
N THR A 149 4.62 -20.34 -9.46
CA THR A 149 4.89 -18.95 -9.08
C THR A 149 3.63 -18.10 -9.23
N ILE A 150 3.45 -17.13 -8.32
CA ILE A 150 2.31 -16.22 -8.33
C ILE A 150 2.83 -14.76 -8.44
N ASP A 151 2.18 -13.97 -9.28
CA ASP A 151 2.38 -12.53 -9.37
C ASP A 151 1.35 -11.80 -8.50
N LEU A 152 1.74 -11.48 -7.26
CA LEU A 152 0.86 -10.77 -6.32
C LEU A 152 0.56 -9.33 -6.78
N VAL A 153 1.50 -8.68 -7.47
CA VAL A 153 1.31 -7.33 -8.01
C VAL A 153 0.22 -7.36 -9.09
N LYS A 154 0.32 -8.31 -10.03
CA LYS A 154 -0.69 -8.51 -11.08
C LYS A 154 -2.05 -8.87 -10.49
N ALA A 155 -2.08 -9.73 -9.46
CA ALA A 155 -3.32 -10.13 -8.81
C ALA A 155 -4.03 -8.94 -8.14
N ASN A 156 -3.30 -8.06 -7.44
CA ASN A 156 -3.89 -6.85 -6.85
C ASN A 156 -4.25 -5.81 -7.92
N TRP A 157 -3.45 -5.68 -8.98
CA TRP A 157 -3.79 -4.85 -10.14
C TRP A 157 -5.15 -5.23 -10.73
N GLN A 158 -5.36 -6.52 -10.99
CA GLN A 158 -6.64 -7.00 -11.53
C GLN A 158 -7.81 -6.66 -10.61
N ARG A 159 -7.66 -6.86 -9.30
CA ARG A 159 -8.70 -6.53 -8.31
C ARG A 159 -9.01 -5.03 -8.25
N LEU A 160 -8.02 -4.18 -8.51
CA LEU A 160 -8.26 -2.73 -8.63
C LEU A 160 -9.09 -2.41 -9.88
N LEU A 161 -8.79 -3.05 -11.01
CA LEU A 161 -9.60 -2.88 -12.23
C LEU A 161 -11.03 -3.37 -12.01
N ASP A 162 -11.19 -4.54 -11.39
CA ASP A 162 -12.51 -5.12 -11.09
C ASP A 162 -13.31 -4.24 -10.11
N ALA A 163 -12.62 -3.48 -9.25
CA ALA A 163 -13.21 -2.49 -8.34
C ALA A 163 -13.53 -1.14 -9.02
N GLY A 164 -13.25 -0.99 -10.33
CA GLY A 164 -13.56 0.21 -11.09
C GLY A 164 -12.43 1.23 -11.20
N VAL A 165 -11.23 0.93 -10.67
CA VAL A 165 -10.07 1.82 -10.84
C VAL A 165 -9.58 1.75 -12.28
N ARG A 166 -9.32 2.90 -12.89
CA ARG A 166 -8.87 2.98 -14.28
C ARG A 166 -7.42 2.48 -14.42
N PRO A 167 -7.08 1.77 -15.51
CA PRO A 167 -5.73 1.23 -15.68
C PRO A 167 -4.64 2.32 -15.77
N ASP A 168 -4.94 3.49 -16.31
CA ASP A 168 -4.04 4.66 -16.40
C ASP A 168 -3.87 5.38 -15.05
N HIS A 169 -4.69 5.06 -14.06
CA HIS A 169 -4.61 5.55 -12.68
C HIS A 169 -3.84 4.61 -11.74
N ILE A 170 -3.24 3.54 -12.25
CA ILE A 170 -2.47 2.60 -11.45
C ILE A 170 -1.01 2.61 -11.90
N HIS A 171 -0.10 2.97 -10.99
CA HIS A 171 1.33 2.86 -11.20
C HIS A 171 1.91 1.72 -10.36
N ALA A 172 2.53 0.73 -10.99
CA ALA A 172 3.23 -0.35 -10.31
C ALA A 172 4.74 -0.28 -10.57
N MET A 173 5.53 -0.24 -9.50
CA MET A 173 7.00 -0.12 -9.60
C MET A 173 7.68 -1.37 -10.14
N ARG A 174 7.04 -2.55 -10.02
CA ARG A 174 7.54 -3.85 -10.50
C ARG A 174 8.97 -4.19 -10.06
N LEU A 175 9.36 -3.76 -8.86
CA LEU A 175 10.64 -4.06 -8.24
C LEU A 175 10.48 -5.27 -7.32
N CYS A 176 11.28 -6.33 -7.55
CA CYS A 176 11.27 -7.51 -6.71
C CYS A 176 12.14 -7.31 -5.47
N THR A 177 11.58 -7.49 -4.28
CA THR A 177 12.30 -7.33 -3.01
C THR A 177 13.42 -8.33 -2.79
N VAL A 178 13.38 -9.48 -3.47
CA VAL A 178 14.39 -10.55 -3.37
C VAL A 178 15.56 -10.31 -4.32
N CYS A 179 15.30 -10.09 -5.62
CA CYS A 179 16.34 -10.10 -6.66
C CYS A 179 16.67 -8.72 -7.26
N SER A 180 15.99 -7.64 -6.92
CA SER A 180 16.35 -6.28 -7.40
C SER A 180 17.60 -5.69 -6.73
N GLY A 181 18.41 -6.52 -6.11
CA GLY A 181 19.66 -6.15 -5.44
C GLY A 181 19.60 -6.45 -3.94
N PRO A 182 20.59 -7.21 -3.43
CA PRO A 182 20.56 -7.76 -2.06
C PRO A 182 20.60 -6.70 -0.96
N GLY A 183 21.01 -5.48 -1.27
CA GLY A 183 21.09 -4.37 -0.33
C GLY A 183 19.91 -3.42 -0.37
N GLN A 184 19.03 -3.50 -1.36
CA GLN A 184 18.00 -2.48 -1.60
C GLN A 184 16.75 -2.65 -0.73
N PHE A 185 16.31 -3.88 -0.52
CA PHE A 185 15.05 -4.17 0.18
C PHE A 185 15.24 -5.21 1.29
N HIS A 186 14.42 -5.12 2.34
CA HIS A 186 14.18 -6.22 3.26
C HIS A 186 13.31 -7.28 2.57
N SER A 187 13.64 -8.56 2.79
CA SER A 187 12.89 -9.68 2.22
C SER A 187 12.82 -10.84 3.23
N PHE A 188 11.61 -11.18 3.64
CA PHE A 188 11.39 -12.33 4.51
C PHE A 188 11.70 -13.66 3.79
N ARG A 189 11.46 -13.75 2.48
CA ARG A 189 11.79 -14.92 1.66
C ARG A 189 13.29 -15.22 1.71
N ARG A 190 14.11 -14.18 1.61
CA ARG A 190 15.58 -14.28 1.62
C ARG A 190 16.14 -14.38 3.03
N ASP A 191 15.75 -13.49 3.93
CA ASP A 191 16.43 -13.22 5.20
C ASP A 191 15.72 -13.88 6.41
N LYS A 192 14.51 -14.47 6.21
CA LYS A 192 13.70 -15.13 7.24
C LYS A 192 13.49 -14.22 8.47
N GLU A 193 13.70 -14.77 9.67
CA GLU A 193 13.48 -14.06 10.94
C GLU A 193 14.43 -12.86 11.15
N GLN A 194 15.52 -12.79 10.41
CA GLN A 194 16.46 -11.65 10.44
C GLN A 194 16.01 -10.48 9.56
N SER A 195 14.92 -10.64 8.83
CA SER A 195 14.42 -9.61 7.94
C SER A 195 13.84 -8.43 8.73
N GLY A 196 14.34 -7.23 8.47
CA GLY A 196 13.67 -5.99 8.85
C GLY A 196 12.35 -5.78 8.08
N ARG A 197 11.81 -4.59 8.19
CA ARG A 197 10.59 -4.19 7.47
C ARG A 197 10.79 -2.83 6.84
N MET A 198 10.27 -2.65 5.65
CA MET A 198 10.15 -1.34 5.00
C MET A 198 8.79 -0.73 5.35
N VAL A 199 8.76 0.57 5.56
CA VAL A 199 7.53 1.33 5.78
C VAL A 199 7.10 2.00 4.48
N SER A 200 5.87 1.75 4.06
CA SER A 200 5.22 2.47 2.97
C SER A 200 4.09 3.29 3.55
N ALA A 201 4.11 4.60 3.31
CA ALA A 201 3.19 5.51 3.97
C ALA A 201 2.76 6.68 3.09
N VAL A 202 1.62 7.27 3.48
CA VAL A 202 0.98 8.38 2.79
C VAL A 202 0.37 9.34 3.82
N CYS A 203 0.37 10.63 3.49
CA CYS A 203 -0.20 11.69 4.33
C CYS A 203 -0.83 12.77 3.45
N ILE A 204 -1.93 13.34 3.92
CA ILE A 204 -2.53 14.56 3.40
C ILE A 204 -1.82 15.74 4.07
N GLU A 205 -1.22 16.64 3.29
CA GLU A 205 -0.64 17.86 3.85
C GLU A 205 -1.73 18.83 4.28
N PHE A 206 -1.44 19.64 5.32
CA PHE A 206 -2.26 20.77 5.63
C PHE A 206 -2.23 21.71 4.43
N GLY A 207 -3.40 22.11 3.91
CA GLY A 207 -3.46 23.16 2.91
C GLY A 207 -2.81 24.43 3.48
N ASP A 208 -1.93 25.07 2.70
CA ASP A 208 -1.49 26.41 3.05
C ASP A 208 -2.73 27.30 3.16
N GLU A 209 -3.10 27.70 4.39
CA GLU A 209 -3.97 28.84 4.61
C GLU A 209 -3.23 30.11 4.13
N LYS A 210 -3.00 30.21 2.82
CA LYS A 210 -2.57 31.48 2.24
C LYS A 210 -3.77 32.40 2.17
N SER A 211 -3.87 33.22 3.23
CA SER A 211 -4.43 34.59 3.22
C SER A 211 -5.83 34.74 2.56
N ALA A 212 -6.87 34.34 3.27
CA ALA A 212 -8.09 35.14 3.29
C ALA A 212 -7.87 36.32 4.27
N GLY A 213 -7.02 37.23 3.89
CA GLY A 213 -6.65 38.40 4.70
C GLY A 213 -6.38 39.58 3.78
N ARG A 214 -7.42 40.23 3.32
CA ARG A 214 -7.68 41.70 3.32
C ARG A 214 -8.76 42.06 2.34
#